data_773837325b025c0c2938b7ecb2a84085
#
_entry.id   773837325b025c0c2938b7ecb2a84085
#
_cell.length_a   1.000
_cell.length_b   1.000
_cell.length_c   1.000
_cell.angle_alpha   90.00
_cell.angle_beta   90.00
_cell.angle_gamma   90.00
#
_symmetry.space_group_name_H-M   'P 1'
#
loop_
_entity.id
_entity.type
_entity.pdbx_description
1 polymer ?
#
loop_
_entity_poly.entity_id
_entity_poly.type
_entity_poly.pdbx_seq_one_letter_code
_entity_poly.pdbx_strand_id
1 'polypeptide(L)'
;MHLLIAFLGIIAAIIFFVIRAHTVYGAAKEINQDTKGLQRRAKQKFQDFRGTKLSRIRDPQLAAAILLIQLIRTEAPVTAQEKTAILDCLRDPLLAADPQALFEQAWTYTENRAFFSMVSDELLPVLKISLNDAEKHELVAMLTKVAGAYNGIGELQQSSISRLKKTLFL
;
A
#
# COMPACT_ATOMS: atom_id res chain seq x y z
N MET A 1 -3.25 16.89 72.80
CA MET A 1 -2.15 16.58 71.90
C MET A 1 -2.45 15.40 70.98
N HIS A 2 -3.04 14.31 71.41
CA HIS A 2 -3.28 13.11 70.56
C HIS A 2 -4.24 13.34 69.39
N LEU A 3 -5.22 14.22 69.56
CA LEU A 3 -6.19 14.54 68.49
C LEU A 3 -5.56 15.27 67.28
N LEU A 4 -4.58 16.14 67.53
CA LEU A 4 -3.83 16.82 66.45
C LEU A 4 -2.96 15.90 65.64
N ILE A 5 -2.34 14.88 66.24
CA ILE A 5 -1.50 13.89 65.57
C ILE A 5 -2.38 12.97 64.71
N ALA A 6 -3.57 12.58 65.23
CA ALA A 6 -4.51 11.79 64.43
C ALA A 6 -5.01 12.54 63.17
N PHE A 7 -5.29 13.85 63.31
CA PHE A 7 -5.73 14.68 62.18
C PHE A 7 -4.63 14.85 61.12
N LEU A 8 -3.38 15.00 61.57
CA LEU A 8 -2.24 15.10 60.65
C LEU A 8 -2.02 13.80 59.86
N GLY A 9 -2.22 12.64 60.49
CA GLY A 9 -2.14 11.34 59.86
C GLY A 9 -3.19 11.08 58.79
N ILE A 10 -4.43 11.56 59.04
CA ILE A 10 -5.51 11.44 58.05
C ILE A 10 -5.23 12.32 56.81
N ILE A 11 -4.76 13.55 57.03
CA ILE A 11 -4.40 14.45 55.91
C ILE A 11 -3.25 13.88 55.07
N ALA A 12 -2.21 13.33 55.72
CA ALA A 12 -1.10 12.69 55.03
C ALA A 12 -1.56 11.48 54.20
N ALA A 13 -2.47 10.68 54.74
CA ALA A 13 -3.04 9.51 54.03
C ALA A 13 -3.87 9.93 52.81
N ILE A 14 -4.66 11.00 52.92
CA ILE A 14 -5.44 11.53 51.79
C ILE A 14 -4.54 12.06 50.70
N ILE A 15 -3.49 12.84 51.03
CA ILE A 15 -2.53 13.38 50.10
C ILE A 15 -1.79 12.23 49.38
N PHE A 16 -1.36 11.21 50.13
CA PHE A 16 -0.71 10.03 49.55
C PHE A 16 -1.63 9.27 48.58
N PHE A 17 -2.91 9.15 48.92
CA PHE A 17 -3.88 8.47 48.07
C PHE A 17 -4.17 9.27 46.78
N VAL A 18 -4.25 10.60 46.85
CA VAL A 18 -4.46 11.49 45.68
C VAL A 18 -3.26 11.47 44.77
N ILE A 19 -2.03 11.50 45.30
CA ILE A 19 -0.81 11.43 44.49
C ILE A 19 -0.72 10.05 43.80
N ARG A 20 -1.05 8.98 44.48
CA ARG A 20 -1.03 7.63 43.92
C ARG A 20 -2.14 7.40 42.88
N ALA A 21 -3.31 7.98 43.08
CA ALA A 21 -4.38 7.99 42.07
C ALA A 21 -3.97 8.75 40.80
N HIS A 22 -3.28 9.87 40.94
CA HIS A 22 -2.83 10.66 39.79
C HIS A 22 -1.77 9.95 38.94
N THR A 23 -0.84 9.17 39.59
CA THR A 23 0.16 8.37 38.86
C THR A 23 -0.46 7.18 38.14
N VAL A 24 -1.49 6.54 38.75
CA VAL A 24 -2.22 5.44 38.10
C VAL A 24 -3.06 5.94 36.90
N TYR A 25 -3.68 7.13 37.01
CA TYR A 25 -4.44 7.73 35.92
C TYR A 25 -3.53 8.15 34.74
N GLY A 26 -2.30 8.61 34.99
CA GLY A 26 -1.30 8.93 33.99
C GLY A 26 -0.87 7.68 33.20
N ALA A 27 -0.53 6.60 33.91
CA ALA A 27 -0.16 5.32 33.31
C ALA A 27 -1.29 4.67 32.49
N ALA A 28 -2.54 4.78 32.96
CA ALA A 28 -3.70 4.27 32.23
C ALA A 28 -3.98 5.05 30.94
N LYS A 29 -3.65 6.34 30.88
CA LYS A 29 -3.80 7.19 29.69
C LYS A 29 -2.75 6.88 28.63
N GLU A 30 -1.51 6.62 29.02
CA GLU A 30 -0.42 6.18 28.11
C GLU A 30 -0.70 4.80 27.52
N ILE A 31 -1.14 3.83 28.33
CA ILE A 31 -1.52 2.49 27.87
C ILE A 31 -2.68 2.57 26.86
N ASN A 32 -3.63 3.49 27.04
CA ASN A 32 -4.76 3.64 26.12
C ASN A 32 -4.37 4.32 24.77
N GLN A 33 -3.31 5.11 24.74
CA GLN A 33 -2.77 5.66 23.48
C GLN A 33 -1.97 4.62 22.71
N ASP A 34 -1.16 3.80 23.38
CA ASP A 34 -0.44 2.69 22.77
C ASP A 34 -1.37 1.59 22.26
N THR A 35 -2.46 1.32 22.99
CA THR A 35 -3.47 0.32 22.57
C THR A 35 -4.23 0.78 21.32
N LYS A 36 -4.49 2.08 21.15
CA LYS A 36 -5.08 2.63 19.90
C LYS A 36 -4.12 2.52 18.72
N GLY A 37 -2.83 2.69 18.93
CA GLY A 37 -1.79 2.46 17.91
C GLY A 37 -1.68 0.99 17.52
N LEU A 38 -1.72 0.08 18.49
CA LEU A 38 -1.73 -1.37 18.28
C LEU A 38 -3.03 -1.85 17.62
N GLN A 39 -4.19 -1.32 18.02
CA GLN A 39 -5.47 -1.62 17.36
C GLN A 39 -5.52 -1.12 15.92
N ARG A 40 -4.95 0.06 15.61
CA ARG A 40 -4.83 0.54 14.22
C ARG A 40 -3.92 -0.37 13.40
N ARG A 41 -2.76 -0.77 13.94
CA ARG A 41 -1.83 -1.71 13.28
C ARG A 41 -2.42 -3.11 13.14
N ALA A 42 -3.13 -3.60 14.14
CA ALA A 42 -3.86 -4.86 14.07
C ALA A 42 -5.01 -4.79 13.06
N LYS A 43 -5.78 -3.69 13.02
CA LYS A 43 -6.86 -3.50 12.06
C LYS A 43 -6.34 -3.35 10.62
N GLN A 44 -5.18 -2.70 10.42
CA GLN A 44 -4.49 -2.67 9.13
C GLN A 44 -4.02 -4.07 8.74
N LYS A 45 -3.34 -4.83 9.62
CA LYS A 45 -2.95 -6.22 9.35
C LYS A 45 -4.14 -7.16 9.13
N PHE A 46 -5.27 -6.96 9.82
CA PHE A 46 -6.50 -7.73 9.60
C PHE A 46 -7.23 -7.34 8.30
N GLN A 47 -7.11 -6.09 7.85
CA GLN A 47 -7.60 -5.68 6.53
C GLN A 47 -6.72 -6.25 5.41
N ASP A 48 -5.41 -6.35 5.64
CA ASP A 48 -4.46 -7.03 4.74
C ASP A 48 -4.70 -8.54 4.67
N PHE A 49 -5.19 -9.16 5.76
CA PHE A 49 -5.51 -10.59 5.81
C PHE A 49 -6.86 -10.96 5.14
N ARG A 50 -7.75 -9.98 4.91
CA ARG A 50 -9.07 -10.19 4.26
C ARG A 50 -9.04 -10.05 2.73
N GLY A 51 -7.92 -10.33 2.09
CA GLY A 51 -7.72 -10.14 0.66
C GLY A 51 -7.59 -8.63 0.35
N THR A 52 -6.47 -8.28 -0.22
CA THR A 52 -6.18 -6.90 -0.58
C THR A 52 -7.23 -6.38 -1.54
N LYS A 53 -7.37 -5.06 -1.64
CA LYS A 53 -8.24 -4.44 -2.65
C LYS A 53 -7.93 -4.95 -4.07
N LEU A 54 -6.68 -5.37 -4.32
CA LEU A 54 -6.21 -5.92 -5.60
C LEU A 54 -6.88 -7.25 -5.97
N SER A 55 -7.08 -8.17 -5.02
CA SER A 55 -7.72 -9.46 -5.28
C SER A 55 -9.19 -9.36 -5.74
N ARG A 56 -9.80 -8.19 -5.60
CA ARG A 56 -11.18 -7.89 -6.02
C ARG A 56 -11.25 -7.28 -7.42
N ILE A 57 -10.13 -6.90 -8.00
CA ILE A 57 -10.08 -6.35 -9.36
C ILE A 57 -10.45 -7.46 -10.34
N ARG A 58 -11.38 -7.14 -11.24
CA ARG A 58 -11.84 -8.01 -12.34
C ARG A 58 -11.60 -7.39 -13.70
N ASP A 59 -11.33 -6.08 -13.72
CA ASP A 59 -11.05 -5.33 -14.94
C ASP A 59 -9.57 -5.48 -15.33
N PRO A 60 -9.27 -6.10 -16.50
CA PRO A 60 -7.90 -6.28 -16.97
C PRO A 60 -7.22 -4.97 -17.35
N GLN A 61 -7.96 -3.94 -17.81
CA GLN A 61 -7.40 -2.61 -18.11
C GLN A 61 -6.88 -1.94 -16.84
N LEU A 62 -7.68 -1.98 -15.76
CA LEU A 62 -7.27 -1.47 -14.45
C LEU A 62 -6.08 -2.27 -13.90
N ALA A 63 -6.07 -3.59 -14.04
CA ALA A 63 -4.96 -4.44 -13.59
C ALA A 63 -3.66 -4.09 -14.35
N ALA A 64 -3.72 -3.91 -15.66
CA ALA A 64 -2.58 -3.49 -16.48
C ALA A 64 -2.08 -2.10 -16.06
N ALA A 65 -2.97 -1.12 -15.90
CA ALA A 65 -2.62 0.23 -15.47
C ALA A 65 -1.91 0.24 -14.10
N ILE A 66 -2.39 -0.56 -13.14
CA ILE A 66 -1.74 -0.72 -11.83
C ILE A 66 -0.33 -1.27 -11.97
N LEU A 67 -0.10 -2.27 -12.83
CA LEU A 67 1.23 -2.83 -13.06
C LEU A 67 2.19 -1.82 -13.70
N LEU A 68 1.73 -1.04 -14.69
CA LEU A 68 2.54 0.01 -15.32
C LEU A 68 3.02 1.04 -14.29
N ILE A 69 2.12 1.52 -13.44
CA ILE A 69 2.44 2.50 -12.40
C ILE A 69 3.34 1.89 -11.32
N GLN A 70 3.01 0.66 -10.85
CA GLN A 70 3.77 0.02 -9.78
C GLN A 70 5.21 -0.30 -10.19
N LEU A 71 5.44 -0.66 -11.46
CA LEU A 71 6.79 -0.94 -11.97
C LEU A 71 7.72 0.26 -11.78
N ILE A 72 7.23 1.46 -12.08
CA ILE A 72 8.01 2.69 -11.95
C ILE A 72 8.15 3.12 -10.49
N ARG A 73 7.07 3.07 -9.72
CA ARG A 73 7.06 3.49 -8.31
C ARG A 73 7.91 2.61 -7.38
N THR A 74 8.35 1.45 -7.81
CA THR A 74 9.17 0.56 -6.99
C THR A 74 10.54 1.15 -6.66
N GLU A 75 11.14 1.91 -7.56
CA GLU A 75 12.50 2.43 -7.39
C GLU A 75 12.55 3.92 -7.06
N ALA A 76 11.63 4.73 -7.62
CA ALA A 76 11.69 6.18 -7.49
C ALA A 76 10.29 6.83 -7.62
N PRO A 77 10.15 8.12 -7.28
CA PRO A 77 8.96 8.90 -7.65
C PRO A 77 8.79 8.95 -9.18
N VAL A 78 7.55 8.78 -9.64
CA VAL A 78 7.22 8.82 -11.08
C VAL A 78 7.53 10.19 -11.67
N THR A 79 8.33 10.22 -12.71
CA THR A 79 8.67 11.43 -13.47
C THR A 79 7.53 11.83 -14.43
N ALA A 80 7.59 13.07 -14.93
CA ALA A 80 6.62 13.55 -15.94
C ALA A 80 6.69 12.74 -17.24
N GLN A 81 7.89 12.31 -17.66
CA GLN A 81 8.09 11.50 -18.87
C GLN A 81 7.48 10.11 -18.71
N GLU A 82 7.70 9.46 -17.58
CA GLU A 82 7.12 8.16 -17.26
C GLU A 82 5.59 8.23 -17.17
N LYS A 83 5.05 9.28 -16.53
CA LYS A 83 3.61 9.53 -16.51
C LYS A 83 3.04 9.66 -17.91
N THR A 84 3.71 10.41 -18.79
CA THR A 84 3.28 10.56 -20.19
C THR A 84 3.31 9.21 -20.91
N ALA A 85 4.39 8.42 -20.76
CA ALA A 85 4.49 7.10 -21.37
C ALA A 85 3.40 6.14 -20.88
N ILE A 86 3.05 6.19 -19.58
CA ILE A 86 1.92 5.41 -19.05
C ILE A 86 0.61 5.86 -19.70
N LEU A 87 0.30 7.15 -19.73
CA LEU A 87 -0.92 7.67 -20.33
C LEU A 87 -1.04 7.32 -21.81
N ASP A 88 0.07 7.34 -22.54
CA ASP A 88 0.11 6.92 -23.94
C ASP A 88 -0.20 5.44 -24.09
N CYS A 89 0.34 4.56 -23.24
CA CYS A 89 -0.01 3.14 -23.21
C CYS A 89 -1.48 2.90 -22.84
N LEU A 90 -2.06 3.73 -21.97
CA LEU A 90 -3.48 3.64 -21.62
C LEU A 90 -4.40 4.05 -22.78
N ARG A 91 -3.94 4.99 -23.67
CA ARG A 91 -4.68 5.36 -24.88
C ARG A 91 -4.54 4.30 -25.96
N ASP A 92 -3.31 3.88 -26.23
CA ASP A 92 -2.94 2.92 -27.26
C ASP A 92 -1.69 2.15 -26.78
N PRO A 93 -1.77 0.82 -26.62
CA PRO A 93 -2.80 -0.09 -27.13
C PRO A 93 -3.96 -0.44 -26.18
N LEU A 94 -3.96 0.05 -24.92
CA LEU A 94 -4.96 -0.39 -23.93
C LEU A 94 -6.39 0.11 -24.24
N LEU A 95 -6.55 1.13 -25.09
CA LEU A 95 -7.82 1.69 -25.55
C LEU A 95 -8.77 2.10 -24.41
N ALA A 96 -8.21 2.66 -23.32
CA ALA A 96 -9.02 3.14 -22.19
C ALA A 96 -9.92 4.30 -22.63
N ALA A 97 -11.20 4.25 -22.23
CA ALA A 97 -12.17 5.30 -22.55
C ALA A 97 -11.76 6.67 -21.96
N ASP A 98 -11.22 6.68 -20.75
CA ASP A 98 -10.62 7.85 -20.09
C ASP A 98 -9.27 7.44 -19.48
N PRO A 99 -8.15 7.64 -20.20
CA PRO A 99 -6.80 7.30 -19.72
C PRO A 99 -6.42 8.02 -18.43
N GLN A 100 -6.86 9.27 -18.25
CA GLN A 100 -6.53 10.05 -17.07
C GLN A 100 -7.26 9.52 -15.84
N ALA A 101 -8.57 9.27 -15.94
CA ALA A 101 -9.36 8.70 -14.86
C ALA A 101 -8.85 7.29 -14.48
N LEU A 102 -8.50 6.47 -15.48
CA LEU A 102 -7.92 5.14 -15.24
C LEU A 102 -6.57 5.22 -14.53
N PHE A 103 -5.71 6.17 -14.93
CA PHE A 103 -4.43 6.42 -14.28
C PHE A 103 -4.63 6.80 -12.80
N GLU A 104 -5.53 7.76 -12.51
CA GLU A 104 -5.80 8.20 -11.14
C GLU A 104 -6.38 7.07 -10.27
N GLN A 105 -7.30 6.32 -10.82
CA GLN A 105 -7.86 5.13 -10.16
C GLN A 105 -6.75 4.11 -9.86
N ALA A 106 -5.94 3.74 -10.85
CA ALA A 106 -4.85 2.78 -10.70
C ALA A 106 -3.80 3.27 -9.69
N TRP A 107 -3.50 4.58 -9.67
CA TRP A 107 -2.58 5.19 -8.73
C TRP A 107 -2.93 4.90 -7.28
N THR A 108 -4.22 4.98 -6.91
CA THR A 108 -4.67 4.72 -5.52
C THR A 108 -4.39 3.29 -5.05
N TYR A 109 -4.31 2.33 -5.98
CA TYR A 109 -3.98 0.94 -5.65
C TYR A 109 -2.48 0.69 -5.45
N THR A 110 -1.64 1.59 -5.93
CA THR A 110 -0.17 1.50 -5.78
C THR A 110 0.34 2.25 -4.56
N GLU A 111 -0.51 3.00 -3.85
CA GLU A 111 -0.15 3.65 -2.59
C GLU A 111 0.21 2.62 -1.52
N ASN A 112 1.29 2.87 -0.78
CA ASN A 112 1.79 1.99 0.28
C ASN A 112 2.22 0.58 -0.17
N ARG A 113 2.52 0.38 -1.46
CA ARG A 113 3.04 -0.88 -2.02
C ARG A 113 4.53 -0.75 -2.29
N ALA A 114 5.34 -1.59 -1.62
CA ALA A 114 6.80 -1.52 -1.75
C ALA A 114 7.36 -2.31 -2.94
N PHE A 115 6.75 -3.47 -3.29
CA PHE A 115 7.32 -4.39 -4.27
C PHE A 115 6.37 -4.69 -5.43
N PHE A 116 6.89 -4.61 -6.65
CA PHE A 116 6.18 -4.98 -7.87
C PHE A 116 5.67 -6.44 -7.82
N SER A 117 6.50 -7.36 -7.33
CA SER A 117 6.15 -8.78 -7.26
C SER A 117 4.88 -9.05 -6.45
N MET A 118 4.67 -8.36 -5.35
CA MET A 118 3.46 -8.53 -4.52
C MET A 118 2.20 -8.13 -5.26
N VAL A 119 2.27 -7.01 -6.01
CA VAL A 119 1.14 -6.51 -6.79
C VAL A 119 0.87 -7.41 -8.00
N SER A 120 1.93 -7.82 -8.72
CA SER A 120 1.79 -8.68 -9.90
C SER A 120 1.25 -10.05 -9.55
N ASP A 121 1.67 -10.66 -8.44
CA ASP A 121 1.20 -11.99 -8.02
C ASP A 121 -0.30 -11.98 -7.68
N GLU A 122 -0.82 -10.88 -7.11
CA GLU A 122 -2.25 -10.71 -6.82
C GLU A 122 -3.11 -10.45 -8.07
N LEU A 123 -2.57 -9.77 -9.08
CA LEU A 123 -3.28 -9.45 -10.33
C LEU A 123 -3.12 -10.53 -11.40
N LEU A 124 -2.14 -11.42 -11.26
CA LEU A 124 -1.85 -12.48 -12.22
C LEU A 124 -3.06 -13.35 -12.58
N PRO A 125 -3.93 -13.78 -11.64
CA PRO A 125 -5.10 -14.60 -11.99
C PRO A 125 -6.07 -13.90 -12.96
N VAL A 126 -6.36 -12.61 -12.73
CA VAL A 126 -7.27 -11.85 -13.61
C VAL A 126 -6.64 -11.65 -14.99
N LEU A 127 -5.35 -11.35 -15.07
CA LEU A 127 -4.65 -11.17 -16.34
C LEU A 127 -4.57 -12.48 -17.15
N LYS A 128 -4.30 -13.61 -16.49
CA LYS A 128 -4.27 -14.93 -17.17
C LYS A 128 -5.62 -15.32 -17.76
N ILE A 129 -6.71 -15.04 -17.06
CA ILE A 129 -8.06 -15.41 -17.48
C ILE A 129 -8.58 -14.46 -18.57
N SER A 130 -8.26 -13.16 -18.45
CA SER A 130 -8.86 -12.12 -19.30
C SER A 130 -8.06 -11.84 -20.58
N LEU A 131 -6.74 -12.07 -20.58
CA LEU A 131 -5.88 -11.74 -21.71
C LEU A 131 -5.57 -12.97 -22.59
N ASN A 132 -5.72 -12.81 -23.89
CA ASN A 132 -5.17 -13.75 -24.85
C ASN A 132 -3.64 -13.58 -24.99
N ASP A 133 -2.97 -14.48 -25.72
CA ASP A 133 -1.51 -14.47 -25.80
C ASP A 133 -0.94 -13.21 -26.52
N ALA A 134 -1.65 -12.65 -27.50
CA ALA A 134 -1.26 -11.39 -28.11
C ALA A 134 -1.30 -10.23 -27.12
N GLU A 135 -2.38 -10.12 -26.36
CA GLU A 135 -2.56 -9.10 -25.32
C GLU A 135 -1.56 -9.25 -24.17
N LYS A 136 -1.18 -10.51 -23.80
CA LYS A 136 -0.10 -10.74 -22.83
C LYS A 136 1.25 -10.24 -23.33
N HIS A 137 1.57 -10.45 -24.61
CA HIS A 137 2.79 -9.91 -25.23
C HIS A 137 2.76 -8.39 -25.25
N GLU A 138 1.62 -7.81 -25.57
CA GLU A 138 1.42 -6.36 -25.58
C GLU A 138 1.57 -5.74 -24.20
N LEU A 139 1.02 -6.37 -23.14
CA LEU A 139 1.24 -5.94 -21.76
C LEU A 139 2.73 -5.93 -21.39
N VAL A 140 3.49 -6.95 -21.79
CA VAL A 140 4.95 -7.01 -21.54
C VAL A 140 5.66 -5.91 -22.34
N ALA A 141 5.24 -5.62 -23.57
CA ALA A 141 5.79 -4.54 -24.37
C ALA A 141 5.51 -3.15 -23.76
N MET A 142 4.28 -2.91 -23.26
CA MET A 142 3.94 -1.68 -22.54
C MET A 142 4.80 -1.48 -21.29
N LEU A 143 4.98 -2.53 -20.47
CA LEU A 143 5.84 -2.47 -19.29
C LEU A 143 7.28 -2.11 -19.66
N THR A 144 7.81 -2.71 -20.72
CA THR A 144 9.17 -2.43 -21.23
C THR A 144 9.28 -0.99 -21.73
N LYS A 145 8.28 -0.50 -22.49
CA LYS A 145 8.21 0.88 -22.99
C LYS A 145 8.21 1.90 -21.86
N VAL A 146 7.37 1.68 -20.84
CA VAL A 146 7.25 2.59 -19.69
C VAL A 146 8.52 2.57 -18.84
N ALA A 147 9.11 1.40 -18.58
CA ALA A 147 10.37 1.29 -17.85
C ALA A 147 11.54 1.99 -18.57
N GLY A 148 11.53 2.03 -19.90
CA GLY A 148 12.55 2.71 -20.69
C GLY A 148 12.30 4.21 -20.92
N ALA A 149 11.21 4.77 -20.44
CA ALA A 149 10.80 6.15 -20.75
C ALA A 149 11.72 7.22 -20.14
N TYR A 150 12.42 6.91 -19.06
CA TYR A 150 13.36 7.81 -18.39
C TYR A 150 14.64 7.06 -18.00
N ASN A 151 15.80 7.54 -18.41
CA ASN A 151 17.14 6.98 -18.10
C ASN A 151 17.37 5.49 -18.43
N GLY A 152 16.49 4.86 -19.25
CA GLY A 152 16.59 3.43 -19.58
C GLY A 152 15.98 2.52 -18.52
N ILE A 153 16.01 1.21 -18.78
CA ILE A 153 15.40 0.20 -17.92
C ILE A 153 16.38 -0.19 -16.82
N GLY A 154 15.98 -0.03 -15.54
CA GLY A 154 16.75 -0.47 -14.38
C GLY A 154 16.79 -2.01 -14.25
N GLU A 155 17.79 -2.53 -13.55
CA GLU A 155 17.95 -3.99 -13.34
C GLU A 155 16.75 -4.60 -12.61
N LEU A 156 16.21 -3.92 -11.58
CA LEU A 156 15.02 -4.37 -10.86
C LEU A 156 13.78 -4.39 -11.75
N GLN A 157 13.61 -3.38 -12.60
CA GLN A 157 12.51 -3.32 -13.56
C GLN A 157 12.63 -4.46 -14.58
N GLN A 158 13.82 -4.67 -15.14
CA GLN A 158 14.09 -5.76 -16.08
C GLN A 158 13.80 -7.14 -15.46
N SER A 159 14.27 -7.37 -14.24
CA SER A 159 14.02 -8.59 -13.47
C SER A 159 12.52 -8.80 -13.20
N SER A 160 11.81 -7.72 -12.81
CA SER A 160 10.37 -7.73 -12.56
C SER A 160 9.56 -8.07 -13.80
N ILE A 161 9.88 -7.45 -14.94
CA ILE A 161 9.24 -7.73 -16.25
C ILE A 161 9.49 -9.19 -16.67
N SER A 162 10.74 -9.66 -16.54
CA SER A 162 11.13 -11.04 -16.91
C SER A 162 10.38 -12.07 -16.06
N ARG A 163 10.26 -11.84 -14.74
CA ARG A 163 9.49 -12.69 -13.84
C ARG A 163 8.01 -12.69 -14.21
N LEU A 164 7.40 -11.53 -14.42
CA LEU A 164 5.99 -11.44 -14.80
C LEU A 164 5.75 -12.17 -16.13
N LYS A 165 6.59 -11.94 -17.14
CA LYS A 165 6.51 -12.63 -18.43
C LYS A 165 6.49 -14.14 -18.24
N LYS A 166 7.47 -14.70 -17.49
CA LYS A 166 7.56 -16.12 -17.22
C LYS A 166 6.28 -16.67 -16.57
N THR A 167 5.76 -15.98 -15.55
CA THR A 167 4.57 -16.45 -14.83
C THR A 167 3.27 -16.24 -15.60
N LEU A 168 3.20 -15.27 -16.51
CA LEU A 168 2.01 -14.94 -17.29
C LEU A 168 1.75 -15.99 -18.41
N PHE A 169 2.80 -16.62 -18.92
CA PHE A 169 2.73 -17.61 -20.00
C PHE A 169 2.83 -19.08 -19.51
N LEU A 170 3.04 -19.30 -18.20
CA LEU A 170 2.94 -20.60 -17.56
C LEU A 170 1.48 -20.91 -17.21
#